data_4d15e4c391e3613f8c9fbe90fffd1322
#
_entry.id   4d15e4c391e3613f8c9fbe90fffd1322
#
_cell.length_a   1.000
_cell.length_b   1.000
_cell.length_c   1.000
_cell.angle_alpha   90.00
_cell.angle_beta   90.00
_cell.angle_gamma   90.00
#
_symmetry.space_group_name_H-M   'P 1'
#
loop_
_entity.id
_entity.type
_entity.pdbx_description
1 polymer ?
#
loop_
_entity_poly.entity_id
_entity_poly.type
_entity_poly.pdbx_seq_one_letter_code
_entity_poly.pdbx_strand_id
1 'polypeptide(L)'
;MGASARAAESPPELVVLDASFVLRYLLHTDAPRPHPAGLGLLRACELIVPALWNAEVANALVQAERRAAVPAARIGAALAAVMALAPVADSVAVDVARNLECARAHGLSAYDSLYFELALRRRAALATYDAAMIAAAPRAGIRLFPSPSPSPSGLPAGTRTTRPRP
;
A
#
# COMPACT_ATOMS: atom_id res chain seq x y z
N MET A 1 -38.60 -25.26 6.64
CA MET A 1 -38.08 -24.36 5.59
C MET A 1 -37.15 -23.36 6.24
N GLY A 2 -35.84 -23.66 6.28
CA GLY A 2 -34.82 -22.79 6.86
C GLY A 2 -34.28 -21.90 5.77
N ALA A 3 -34.61 -20.62 5.79
CA ALA A 3 -33.95 -19.61 4.99
C ALA A 3 -32.57 -19.35 5.63
N SER A 4 -31.52 -19.89 5.01
CA SER A 4 -30.15 -19.55 5.34
C SER A 4 -29.94 -18.08 4.96
N ALA A 5 -29.91 -17.20 5.96
CA ALA A 5 -29.48 -15.82 5.77
C ALA A 5 -28.01 -15.85 5.33
N ARG A 6 -27.74 -15.63 4.03
CA ARG A 6 -26.42 -15.28 3.56
C ARG A 6 -26.01 -14.03 4.32
N ALA A 7 -25.01 -14.17 5.18
CA ALA A 7 -24.32 -13.02 5.73
C ALA A 7 -23.90 -12.14 4.53
N ALA A 8 -24.38 -10.92 4.50
CA ALA A 8 -23.96 -9.94 3.49
C ALA A 8 -22.45 -9.72 3.69
N GLU A 9 -21.63 -10.30 2.83
CA GLU A 9 -20.20 -10.00 2.82
C GLU A 9 -20.04 -8.49 2.60
N SER A 10 -19.30 -7.86 3.49
CA SER A 10 -18.97 -6.45 3.32
C SER A 10 -18.28 -6.28 1.96
N PRO A 11 -18.57 -5.19 1.23
CA PRO A 11 -17.92 -4.94 -0.06
C PRO A 11 -16.40 -4.94 0.11
N PRO A 12 -15.66 -5.42 -0.91
CA PRO A 12 -14.21 -5.44 -0.85
C PRO A 12 -13.65 -4.03 -0.60
N GLU A 13 -12.57 -3.95 0.17
CA GLU A 13 -11.93 -2.68 0.47
C GLU A 13 -11.30 -2.10 -0.81
N LEU A 14 -11.59 -0.83 -1.11
CA LEU A 14 -10.94 -0.11 -2.21
C LEU A 14 -9.56 0.38 -1.78
N VAL A 15 -8.53 0.01 -2.53
CA VAL A 15 -7.13 0.32 -2.22
C VAL A 15 -6.45 0.96 -3.42
N VAL A 16 -5.87 2.12 -3.22
CA VAL A 16 -4.93 2.72 -4.17
C VAL A 16 -3.58 2.04 -3.98
N LEU A 17 -3.09 1.41 -5.05
CA LEU A 17 -1.87 0.62 -5.03
C LEU A 17 -0.70 1.40 -5.64
N ASP A 18 0.25 1.80 -4.81
CA ASP A 18 1.50 2.39 -5.25
C ASP A 18 2.46 1.32 -5.77
N ALA A 19 3.18 1.65 -6.85
CA ALA A 19 4.17 0.78 -7.46
C ALA A 19 5.26 0.35 -6.46
N SER A 20 5.68 1.24 -5.56
CA SER A 20 6.68 0.94 -4.52
C SER A 20 6.27 -0.23 -3.63
N PHE A 21 4.97 -0.34 -3.32
CA PHE A 21 4.44 -1.40 -2.46
C PHE A 21 4.62 -2.76 -3.11
N VAL A 22 4.23 -2.91 -4.37
CA VAL A 22 4.32 -4.18 -5.10
C VAL A 22 5.77 -4.55 -5.36
N LEU A 23 6.55 -3.60 -5.86
CA LEU A 23 7.93 -3.84 -6.27
C LEU A 23 8.83 -4.23 -5.10
N ARG A 24 8.60 -3.64 -3.92
CA ARG A 24 9.34 -4.01 -2.72
C ARG A 24 9.12 -5.47 -2.34
N TYR A 25 7.89 -5.97 -2.46
CA TYR A 25 7.61 -7.39 -2.22
C TYR A 25 8.23 -8.32 -3.24
N LEU A 26 8.24 -7.93 -4.49
CA LEU A 26 8.64 -8.81 -5.59
C LEU A 26 10.15 -8.80 -5.85
N LEU A 27 10.80 -7.66 -5.66
CA LEU A 27 12.21 -7.47 -6.03
C LEU A 27 13.17 -7.48 -4.83
N HIS A 28 12.73 -7.03 -3.64
CA HIS A 28 13.59 -6.87 -2.46
C HIS A 28 13.26 -7.94 -1.41
N THR A 29 13.71 -9.17 -1.65
CA THR A 29 13.44 -10.30 -0.74
C THR A 29 14.17 -10.20 0.60
N ASP A 30 15.27 -9.46 0.66
CA ASP A 30 16.15 -9.37 1.83
C ASP A 30 15.79 -8.16 2.74
N ALA A 31 14.91 -7.28 2.28
CA ALA A 31 14.42 -6.17 3.10
C ALA A 31 13.32 -6.64 4.06
N PRO A 32 13.28 -6.10 5.29
CA PRO A 32 12.18 -6.37 6.21
C PRO A 32 10.84 -6.10 5.54
N ARG A 33 9.96 -7.09 5.50
CA ARG A 33 8.61 -6.94 4.97
C ARG A 33 7.75 -6.35 6.07
N PRO A 34 7.18 -5.16 5.88
CA PRO A 34 6.35 -4.54 6.91
C PRO A 34 5.10 -5.36 7.26
N HIS A 35 4.66 -6.23 6.33
CA HIS A 35 3.55 -7.14 6.59
C HIS A 35 3.78 -8.49 5.88
N PRO A 36 3.84 -9.62 6.62
CA PRO A 36 4.13 -10.93 6.04
C PRO A 36 3.15 -11.37 4.94
N ALA A 37 1.89 -10.96 5.04
CA ALA A 37 0.82 -11.35 4.12
C ALA A 37 0.53 -10.31 3.01
N GLY A 38 1.36 -9.26 2.86
CA GLY A 38 1.04 -8.05 2.10
C GLY A 38 0.39 -8.23 0.74
N LEU A 39 1.04 -8.96 -0.20
CA LEU A 39 0.45 -9.19 -1.53
C LEU A 39 -0.77 -10.13 -1.48
N GLY A 40 -0.81 -11.07 -0.54
CA GLY A 40 -1.95 -11.96 -0.35
C GLY A 40 -3.22 -11.20 0.04
N LEU A 41 -3.09 -10.18 0.88
CA LEU A 41 -4.21 -9.34 1.31
C LEU A 41 -4.81 -8.52 0.17
N LEU A 42 -3.98 -8.09 -0.80
CA LEU A 42 -4.46 -7.31 -1.95
C LEU A 42 -5.47 -8.09 -2.83
N ARG A 43 -5.42 -9.42 -2.82
CA ARG A 43 -6.34 -10.25 -3.62
C ARG A 43 -7.80 -10.16 -3.17
N ALA A 44 -8.03 -9.75 -1.93
CA ALA A 44 -9.38 -9.57 -1.37
C ALA A 44 -9.88 -8.12 -1.53
N CYS A 45 -9.10 -7.25 -2.18
CA CYS A 45 -9.38 -5.84 -2.33
C CYS A 45 -9.74 -5.48 -3.77
N GLU A 46 -10.48 -4.39 -3.95
CA GLU A 46 -10.55 -3.71 -5.24
C GLU A 46 -9.34 -2.78 -5.38
N LEU A 47 -8.53 -3.02 -6.41
CA LEU A 47 -7.30 -2.27 -6.61
C LEU A 47 -7.50 -1.21 -7.69
N ILE A 48 -7.14 0.03 -7.37
CA ILE A 48 -7.15 1.15 -8.31
C ILE A 48 -5.78 1.83 -8.33
N VAL A 49 -5.36 2.28 -9.51
CA VAL A 49 -4.05 2.89 -9.72
C VAL A 49 -4.16 4.12 -10.63
N PRO A 50 -3.25 5.11 -10.51
CA PRO A 50 -3.12 6.17 -11.52
C PRO A 50 -2.72 5.58 -12.87
N ALA A 51 -3.06 6.25 -13.97
CA ALA A 51 -2.75 5.79 -15.33
C ALA A 51 -1.25 5.56 -15.59
N LEU A 52 -0.37 6.26 -14.86
CA LEU A 52 1.08 6.10 -15.00
C LEU A 52 1.64 4.82 -14.34
N TRP A 53 0.87 4.15 -13.48
CA TRP A 53 1.34 3.01 -12.68
C TRP A 53 2.00 1.91 -13.53
N ASN A 54 1.43 1.57 -14.66
CA ASN A 54 2.00 0.56 -15.56
C ASN A 54 3.39 0.96 -16.07
N ALA A 55 3.60 2.24 -16.38
CA ALA A 55 4.89 2.75 -16.82
C ALA A 55 5.92 2.74 -15.69
N GLU A 56 5.52 3.08 -14.47
CA GLU A 56 6.40 3.03 -13.30
C GLU A 56 6.84 1.60 -12.98
N VAL A 57 5.91 0.66 -12.97
CA VAL A 57 6.22 -0.76 -12.76
C VAL A 57 7.16 -1.28 -13.86
N ALA A 58 6.85 -1.02 -15.12
CA ALA A 58 7.70 -1.44 -16.24
C ALA A 58 9.11 -0.84 -16.13
N ASN A 59 9.22 0.46 -15.83
CA ASN A 59 10.50 1.13 -15.65
C ASN A 59 11.31 0.53 -14.50
N ALA A 60 10.67 0.22 -13.37
CA ALA A 60 11.35 -0.37 -12.23
C ALA A 60 11.87 -1.79 -12.53
N LEU A 61 11.12 -2.62 -13.25
CA LEU A 61 11.56 -3.94 -13.70
C LEU A 61 12.76 -3.83 -14.65
N VAL A 62 12.71 -2.92 -15.63
CA VAL A 62 13.83 -2.65 -16.54
C VAL A 62 15.08 -2.17 -15.79
N GLN A 63 14.92 -1.30 -14.79
CA GLN A 63 16.04 -0.82 -13.99
C GLN A 63 16.63 -1.94 -13.10
N ALA A 64 15.80 -2.81 -12.55
CA ALA A 64 16.26 -3.96 -11.78
C ALA A 64 17.09 -4.94 -12.65
N GLU A 65 16.62 -5.18 -13.86
CA GLU A 65 17.32 -6.02 -14.85
C GLU A 65 18.66 -5.40 -15.26
N ARG A 66 18.68 -4.13 -15.66
CA ARG A 66 19.90 -3.42 -16.09
C ARG A 66 20.98 -3.37 -15.00
N ARG A 67 20.60 -3.23 -13.75
CA ARG A 67 21.52 -3.22 -12.63
C ARG A 67 22.02 -4.61 -12.24
N ALA A 68 21.53 -5.66 -12.90
CA ALA A 68 21.76 -7.05 -12.54
C ALA A 68 21.48 -7.32 -11.02
N ALA A 69 20.62 -6.49 -10.42
CA ALA A 69 20.30 -6.58 -9.00
C ALA A 69 19.40 -7.78 -8.68
N VAL A 70 18.77 -8.35 -9.73
CA VAL A 70 17.81 -9.46 -9.57
C VAL A 70 18.00 -10.43 -10.74
N PRO A 71 17.97 -11.75 -10.52
CA PRO A 71 18.02 -12.74 -11.60
C PRO A 71 16.85 -12.56 -12.60
N ALA A 72 17.10 -12.79 -13.89
CA ALA A 72 16.08 -12.64 -14.95
C ALA A 72 14.81 -13.48 -14.68
N ALA A 73 14.96 -14.69 -14.14
CA ALA A 73 13.82 -15.52 -13.77
C ALA A 73 12.92 -14.85 -12.72
N ARG A 74 13.48 -14.04 -11.82
CA ARG A 74 12.71 -13.28 -10.82
C ARG A 74 11.98 -12.10 -11.46
N ILE A 75 12.57 -11.45 -12.44
CA ILE A 75 11.89 -10.38 -13.21
C ILE A 75 10.63 -10.93 -13.88
N GLY A 76 10.74 -12.09 -14.55
CA GLY A 76 9.59 -12.77 -15.15
C GLY A 76 8.50 -13.13 -14.13
N ALA A 77 8.90 -13.69 -12.98
CA ALA A 77 7.96 -14.00 -11.90
C ALA A 77 7.30 -12.76 -11.30
N ALA A 78 8.06 -11.66 -11.15
CA ALA A 78 7.55 -10.38 -10.67
C ALA A 78 6.51 -9.80 -11.64
N LEU A 79 6.79 -9.82 -12.95
CA LEU A 79 5.86 -9.38 -13.97
C LEU A 79 4.56 -10.20 -13.94
N ALA A 80 4.65 -11.53 -13.87
CA ALA A 80 3.48 -12.39 -13.77
C ALA A 80 2.64 -12.10 -12.51
N ALA A 81 3.28 -11.86 -11.37
CA ALA A 81 2.61 -11.52 -10.13
C ALA A 81 1.89 -10.15 -10.21
N VAL A 82 2.54 -9.15 -10.83
CA VAL A 82 1.95 -7.83 -11.09
C VAL A 82 0.70 -7.95 -11.96
N MET A 83 0.81 -8.70 -13.07
CA MET A 83 -0.32 -8.91 -13.97
C MET A 83 -1.50 -9.64 -13.32
N ALA A 84 -1.20 -10.56 -12.41
CA ALA A 84 -2.22 -11.28 -11.65
C ALA A 84 -2.98 -10.41 -10.62
N LEU A 85 -2.44 -9.25 -10.22
CA LEU A 85 -3.15 -8.29 -9.38
C LEU A 85 -4.26 -7.56 -10.13
N ALA A 86 -4.11 -7.39 -11.44
CA ALA A 86 -5.09 -6.78 -12.36
C ALA A 86 -5.71 -5.45 -11.81
N PRO A 87 -4.93 -4.49 -11.33
CA PRO A 87 -5.51 -3.25 -10.81
C PRO A 87 -6.20 -2.47 -11.92
N VAL A 88 -7.28 -1.78 -11.57
CA VAL A 88 -8.01 -0.92 -12.51
C VAL A 88 -7.33 0.44 -12.58
N ALA A 89 -6.94 0.86 -13.78
CA ALA A 89 -6.43 2.22 -13.97
C ALA A 89 -7.57 3.24 -13.85
N ASP A 90 -7.33 4.30 -13.08
CA ASP A 90 -8.27 5.42 -13.01
C ASP A 90 -8.36 6.12 -14.37
N SER A 91 -9.58 6.30 -14.85
CA SER A 91 -9.84 6.89 -16.16
C SER A 91 -9.88 8.41 -16.15
N VAL A 92 -9.80 9.03 -14.98
CA VAL A 92 -9.81 10.49 -14.85
C VAL A 92 -8.45 11.04 -15.26
N ALA A 93 -8.47 11.98 -16.21
CA ALA A 93 -7.26 12.66 -16.63
C ALA A 93 -6.63 13.44 -15.47
N VAL A 94 -5.30 13.50 -15.46
CA VAL A 94 -4.55 14.27 -14.47
C VAL A 94 -4.86 15.76 -14.65
N ASP A 95 -5.44 16.36 -13.63
CA ASP A 95 -5.54 17.83 -13.52
C ASP A 95 -4.24 18.35 -12.91
N VAL A 96 -3.46 19.06 -13.71
CA VAL A 96 -2.14 19.58 -13.31
C VAL A 96 -2.23 20.56 -12.15
N ALA A 97 -3.23 21.43 -12.13
CA ALA A 97 -3.42 22.41 -11.05
C ALA A 97 -3.72 21.71 -9.73
N ARG A 98 -4.70 20.81 -9.75
CA ARG A 98 -5.09 20.03 -8.58
C ARG A 98 -3.96 19.14 -8.06
N ASN A 99 -3.20 18.52 -8.98
CA ASN A 99 -2.05 17.70 -8.59
C ASN A 99 -0.96 18.55 -7.91
N LEU A 100 -0.68 19.74 -8.46
CA LEU A 100 0.28 20.67 -7.86
C LEU A 100 -0.16 21.16 -6.48
N GLU A 101 -1.44 21.47 -6.31
CA GLU A 101 -2.01 21.85 -5.01
C GLU A 101 -1.89 20.73 -4.00
N CYS A 102 -2.23 19.50 -4.38
CA CYS A 102 -2.09 18.32 -3.53
C CYS A 102 -0.62 18.09 -3.11
N ALA A 103 0.31 18.16 -4.07
CA ALA A 103 1.73 18.01 -3.80
C ALA A 103 2.23 19.03 -2.77
N ARG A 104 1.86 20.29 -2.93
CA ARG A 104 2.25 21.40 -2.02
C ARG A 104 1.62 21.27 -0.63
N ALA A 105 0.33 20.95 -0.59
CA ALA A 105 -0.41 20.82 0.68
C ALA A 105 0.12 19.71 1.57
N HIS A 106 0.65 18.64 0.96
CA HIS A 106 1.07 17.45 1.69
C HIS A 106 2.59 17.22 1.69
N GLY A 107 3.38 18.08 1.01
CA GLY A 107 4.84 17.98 0.93
C GLY A 107 5.29 16.76 0.12
N LEU A 108 4.56 16.43 -0.94
CA LEU A 108 4.80 15.28 -1.79
C LEU A 108 5.44 15.70 -3.12
N SER A 109 6.06 14.73 -3.82
CA SER A 109 6.41 14.92 -5.22
C SER A 109 5.15 14.95 -6.09
N ALA A 110 5.27 15.46 -7.33
CA ALA A 110 4.15 15.46 -8.27
C ALA A 110 3.69 14.05 -8.64
N TYR A 111 4.58 13.07 -8.61
CA TYR A 111 4.25 11.66 -8.88
C TYR A 111 3.53 11.02 -7.69
N ASP A 112 4.04 11.18 -6.46
CA ASP A 112 3.41 10.63 -5.26
C ASP A 112 2.04 11.26 -5.01
N SER A 113 1.88 12.55 -5.35
CA SER A 113 0.61 13.26 -5.21
C SER A 113 -0.50 12.71 -6.12
N LEU A 114 -0.18 12.02 -7.22
CA LEU A 114 -1.18 11.36 -8.05
C LEU A 114 -1.85 10.18 -7.32
N TYR A 115 -1.07 9.39 -6.60
CA TYR A 115 -1.59 8.32 -5.76
C TYR A 115 -2.37 8.86 -4.57
N PHE A 116 -1.84 9.89 -3.95
CA PHE A 116 -2.42 10.52 -2.77
C PHE A 116 -3.76 11.20 -3.10
N GLU A 117 -3.83 11.97 -4.18
CA GLU A 117 -5.05 12.60 -4.69
C GLU A 117 -6.10 11.55 -5.05
N LEU A 118 -5.68 10.47 -5.72
CA LEU A 118 -6.57 9.37 -6.06
C LEU A 118 -7.17 8.73 -4.81
N ALA A 119 -6.36 8.51 -3.77
CA ALA A 119 -6.84 7.96 -2.50
C ALA A 119 -7.84 8.89 -1.81
N LEU A 120 -7.58 10.20 -1.79
CA LEU A 120 -8.50 11.21 -1.27
C LEU A 120 -9.82 11.23 -2.03
N ARG A 121 -9.77 11.34 -3.35
CA ARG A 121 -10.92 11.45 -4.23
C ARG A 121 -11.81 10.23 -4.20
N ARG A 122 -11.21 9.04 -4.10
CA ARG A 122 -11.93 7.76 -4.08
C ARG A 122 -12.26 7.29 -2.66
N ARG A 123 -11.82 8.02 -1.62
CA ARG A 123 -11.93 7.60 -0.21
C ARG A 123 -11.38 6.19 0.02
N ALA A 124 -10.31 5.88 -0.68
CA ALA A 124 -9.65 4.57 -0.67
C ALA A 124 -8.55 4.51 0.40
N ALA A 125 -8.19 3.31 0.82
CA ALA A 125 -6.95 3.11 1.55
C ALA A 125 -5.75 3.23 0.60
N LEU A 126 -4.57 3.53 1.13
CA LEU A 126 -3.33 3.69 0.36
C LEU A 126 -2.32 2.61 0.75
N ALA A 127 -1.94 1.79 -0.22
CA ALA A 127 -0.87 0.81 -0.09
C ALA A 127 0.43 1.39 -0.67
N THR A 128 1.32 1.85 0.18
CA THR A 128 2.60 2.46 -0.20
C THR A 128 3.71 2.13 0.78
N TYR A 129 4.96 2.23 0.32
CA TYR A 129 6.17 2.26 1.16
C TYR A 129 6.93 3.58 1.06
N ASP A 130 6.37 4.56 0.37
CA ASP A 130 6.93 5.90 0.36
C ASP A 130 6.77 6.57 1.73
N ALA A 131 7.88 7.03 2.31
CA ALA A 131 7.90 7.60 3.65
C ALA A 131 7.11 8.92 3.75
N ALA A 132 7.13 9.74 2.70
CA ALA A 132 6.43 11.01 2.68
C ALA A 132 4.91 10.79 2.61
N MET A 133 4.44 9.87 1.77
CA MET A 133 3.05 9.49 1.71
C MET A 133 2.57 8.85 3.02
N ILE A 134 3.36 7.94 3.62
CA ILE A 134 3.03 7.33 4.92
C ILE A 134 2.87 8.41 6.01
N ALA A 135 3.76 9.40 6.04
CA ALA A 135 3.70 10.49 7.02
C ALA A 135 2.53 11.47 6.77
N ALA A 136 2.14 11.68 5.51
CA ALA A 136 1.07 12.59 5.14
C ALA A 136 -0.34 11.97 5.31
N ALA A 137 -0.50 10.68 5.04
CA ALA A 137 -1.78 9.98 4.97
C ALA A 137 -2.68 10.18 6.21
N PRO A 138 -2.21 10.01 7.47
CA PRO A 138 -3.07 10.18 8.64
C PRO A 138 -3.60 11.62 8.79
N ARG A 139 -2.77 12.63 8.46
CA ARG A 139 -3.18 14.05 8.51
C ARG A 139 -4.25 14.40 7.49
N ALA A 140 -4.29 13.67 6.39
CA ALA A 140 -5.28 13.82 5.32
C ALA A 140 -6.51 12.91 5.48
N GLY A 141 -6.57 12.10 6.55
CA GLY A 141 -7.64 11.13 6.76
C GLY A 141 -7.59 9.91 5.85
N ILE A 142 -6.46 9.66 5.20
CA ILE A 142 -6.25 8.46 4.38
C ILE A 142 -5.79 7.30 5.29
N ARG A 143 -6.48 6.17 5.21
CA ARG A 143 -6.03 4.94 5.87
C ARG A 143 -4.88 4.31 5.08
N LEU A 144 -3.87 3.83 5.77
CA LEU A 144 -2.81 3.02 5.17
C LEU A 144 -3.24 1.55 5.08
N PHE A 145 -2.83 0.89 4.00
CA PHE A 145 -3.06 -0.53 3.78
C PHE A 145 -1.73 -1.29 3.69
N PRO A 146 -1.61 -2.48 4.30
CA PRO A 146 -2.52 -2.97 5.33
C PRO A 146 -2.47 -2.07 6.57
N SER A 147 -3.58 -1.99 7.29
CA SER A 147 -3.57 -1.23 8.55
C SER A 147 -2.44 -1.75 9.45
N PRO A 148 -1.64 -0.87 10.05
CA PRO A 148 -0.63 -1.32 11.01
C PRO A 148 -1.35 -2.15 12.08
N SER A 149 -0.86 -3.37 12.32
CA SER A 149 -1.38 -4.19 13.41
C SER A 149 -1.33 -3.35 14.69
N PRO A 150 -2.38 -3.34 15.51
CA PRO A 150 -2.30 -2.64 16.79
C PRO A 150 -1.08 -3.21 17.52
N SER A 151 -0.11 -2.35 17.81
CA SER A 151 1.01 -2.75 18.67
C SER A 151 0.41 -3.38 19.92
N PRO A 152 0.94 -4.49 20.42
CA PRO A 152 0.53 -5.03 21.71
C PRO A 152 0.93 -4.01 22.78
N SER A 153 0.14 -2.95 22.93
CA SER A 153 0.34 -1.90 23.90
C SER A 153 -0.23 -2.35 25.22
N GLY A 154 0.68 -2.53 26.17
CA GLY A 154 0.39 -2.40 27.58
C GLY A 154 -0.02 -3.67 28.28
N LEU A 155 0.95 -4.51 28.59
CA LEU A 155 0.93 -5.15 29.90
C LEU A 155 1.02 -4.03 30.95
N PRO A 156 0.05 -3.90 31.89
CA PRO A 156 0.19 -2.95 32.99
C PRO A 156 1.46 -3.33 33.77
N ALA A 157 2.31 -2.34 33.98
CA ALA A 157 3.50 -2.48 34.81
C ALA A 157 3.07 -3.11 36.15
N GLY A 158 3.54 -4.34 36.39
CA GLY A 158 3.27 -5.06 37.61
C GLY A 158 3.66 -4.21 38.81
N THR A 159 2.72 -3.96 39.68
CA THR A 159 2.91 -3.42 41.02
C THR A 159 4.02 -4.17 41.73
N ARG A 160 5.15 -3.52 41.93
CA ARG A 160 6.22 -4.02 42.82
C ARG A 160 5.68 -4.06 44.24
N THR A 161 5.28 -5.20 44.67
CA THR A 161 5.05 -5.47 46.06
C THR A 161 6.37 -5.39 46.81
N THR A 162 6.59 -4.32 47.53
CA THR A 162 7.69 -4.20 48.50
C THR A 162 7.44 -5.14 49.68
N ARG A 163 8.23 -6.16 49.76
CA ARG A 163 8.27 -7.09 50.91
C ARG A 163 9.02 -6.40 52.05
N PRO A 164 8.47 -6.26 53.27
CA PRO A 164 9.24 -5.76 54.40
C PRO A 164 10.27 -6.80 54.84
N ARG A 165 11.46 -6.33 55.12
CA ARG A 165 12.54 -7.11 55.73
C ARG A 165 12.35 -7.15 57.25
N PRO A 166 12.75 -8.26 57.93
CA PRO A 166 12.74 -8.44 59.35
C PRO A 166 13.74 -7.58 60.09
#